data_6098a32130d16b3fd87e52198910423f
#
_entry.id   6098a32130d16b3fd87e52198910423f
#
_cell.length_a   1.000
_cell.length_b   1.000
_cell.length_c   1.000
_cell.angle_alpha   90.00
_cell.angle_beta   90.00
_cell.angle_gamma   90.00
#
_symmetry.space_group_name_H-M   'P 1'
#
loop_
_entity.id
_entity.type
_entity.pdbx_description
1 polymer ?
#
loop_
_entity_poly.entity_id
_entity_poly.type
_entity_poly.pdbx_seq_one_letter_code
_entity_poly.pdbx_strand_id
1 'polypeptide(L)'
;MSTTTDELEILATQEYKYGWTTEIETDSAPPGLNEEIIVWISREKKNEPQWLTEWRLKAYRHWLEMSEPTWPNVHYPPIDYQALSYYSAPKKKDGPKSLDEVDPELLETYEKLGIPLAEREMLAGVAVDAVFDSVSVATTFRHKLAEQGIIFCSFSEAVQDHPELVRQYLGSVVPTTDNYFAALNSAVFTDGSFCYIPKGVRCPMELSTYFRINAANTGQFERTLIVADEGSYVSYLEGCTAPMRDENQLHAAVVELVALDNAQIKYSTVQNWYPGDKEGKGGIYNFVTKRGACRGVNSKISWTQVETGSAITWKYPSCILQGDNSVGEFYSVAITNNAQLADTGTKMIHIGKNTRSTIISKGISAGRSNNSYRGLVKVLPGAENARNFSQCDSMLMGDRCGAHTFPYLEVKNPTAQIEHEATTSKIGEDQIFYCQQRGISEEDAVGMIVNGFCKEVFKELPMEFAVEAQKLLGVSLEGSVG
;
A
#
# COMPACT_ATOMS: atom_id res chain seq x y z
N MET A 1 -14.39 35.25 16.58
CA MET A 1 -15.09 34.19 15.85
C MET A 1 -14.83 34.34 14.33
N SER A 2 -13.60 34.63 13.93
CA SER A 2 -13.20 34.88 12.54
C SER A 2 -12.06 33.96 12.08
N THR A 3 -11.52 33.13 12.94
CA THR A 3 -10.34 32.30 12.66
C THR A 3 -10.66 30.94 12.02
N THR A 4 -11.84 30.39 12.22
CA THR A 4 -12.20 29.05 11.72
C THR A 4 -12.62 29.07 10.23
N THR A 5 -13.25 30.15 9.78
CA THR A 5 -13.69 30.29 8.39
C THR A 5 -12.50 30.56 7.44
N ASP A 6 -11.55 31.38 7.89
CA ASP A 6 -10.33 31.68 7.12
C ASP A 6 -9.40 30.45 7.02
N GLU A 7 -9.34 29.61 8.05
CA GLU A 7 -8.58 28.35 8.02
C GLU A 7 -9.24 27.29 7.12
N LEU A 8 -10.56 27.26 7.06
CA LEU A 8 -11.30 26.38 6.16
C LEU A 8 -11.22 26.84 4.69
N GLU A 9 -11.29 28.16 4.41
CA GLU A 9 -11.05 28.70 3.08
C GLU A 9 -9.62 28.47 2.59
N ILE A 10 -8.63 28.51 3.49
CA ILE A 10 -7.23 28.18 3.17
C ILE A 10 -7.10 26.69 2.89
N LEU A 11 -7.81 25.81 3.61
CA LEU A 11 -7.84 24.37 3.32
C LEU A 11 -8.57 24.05 2.01
N ALA A 12 -9.68 24.74 1.72
CA ALA A 12 -10.51 24.58 0.53
C ALA A 12 -9.81 25.01 -0.78
N THR A 13 -8.82 25.88 -0.68
CA THR A 13 -8.00 26.33 -1.83
C THR A 13 -6.64 25.66 -1.92
N GLN A 14 -6.32 24.73 -0.99
CA GLN A 14 -5.03 24.04 -1.03
C GLN A 14 -4.98 23.05 -2.20
N GLU A 15 -4.11 23.36 -3.17
CA GLU A 15 -3.57 22.39 -4.13
C GLU A 15 -3.03 21.16 -3.40
N TYR A 16 -3.01 20.01 -4.06
CA TYR A 16 -2.47 18.76 -3.51
C TYR A 16 -1.18 19.02 -2.70
N LYS A 17 -1.25 18.85 -1.37
CA LYS A 17 -0.24 19.26 -0.40
C LYS A 17 1.16 18.71 -0.69
N TYR A 18 1.26 17.54 -1.34
CA TYR A 18 2.52 16.85 -1.62
C TYR A 18 2.98 17.00 -3.08
N GLY A 19 2.40 17.93 -3.84
CA GLY A 19 2.63 18.12 -5.27
C GLY A 19 3.99 18.74 -5.65
N TRP A 20 4.80 19.16 -4.69
CA TRP A 20 6.12 19.76 -4.92
C TRP A 20 7.18 18.70 -5.27
N THR A 21 8.22 19.12 -6.01
CA THR A 21 9.41 18.31 -6.35
C THR A 21 10.61 18.76 -5.53
N THR A 22 11.50 17.83 -5.19
CA THR A 22 12.80 18.12 -4.57
C THR A 22 13.84 18.19 -5.67
N GLU A 23 14.57 19.31 -5.74
CA GLU A 23 15.64 19.52 -6.72
C GLU A 23 16.95 18.88 -6.23
N ILE A 24 17.15 17.60 -6.52
CA ILE A 24 18.35 16.84 -6.15
C ILE A 24 18.96 16.26 -7.42
N GLU A 25 20.29 16.31 -7.50
CA GLU A 25 21.02 15.65 -8.58
C GLU A 25 20.86 14.12 -8.47
N THR A 26 20.29 13.49 -9.48
CA THR A 26 20.00 12.05 -9.49
C THR A 26 20.92 11.27 -10.43
N ASP A 27 21.18 10.04 -10.07
CA ASP A 27 21.79 9.01 -10.90
C ASP A 27 20.66 8.07 -11.39
N SER A 28 20.38 8.10 -12.68
CA SER A 28 19.25 7.38 -13.27
C SER A 28 19.70 6.44 -14.37
N ALA A 29 19.02 5.28 -14.48
CA ALA A 29 19.20 4.41 -15.64
C ALA A 29 18.66 5.09 -16.91
N PRO A 30 19.23 4.79 -18.09
CA PRO A 30 18.60 5.15 -19.35
C PRO A 30 17.22 4.49 -19.44
N PRO A 31 16.28 5.09 -20.18
CA PRO A 31 15.00 4.46 -20.45
C PRO A 31 15.15 3.10 -21.14
N GLY A 32 14.20 2.21 -20.85
CA GLY A 32 14.12 0.89 -21.45
C GLY A 32 14.43 -0.24 -20.48
N LEU A 33 13.89 -1.41 -20.76
CA LEU A 33 14.05 -2.63 -19.97
C LEU A 33 14.61 -3.77 -20.82
N ASN A 34 15.77 -4.27 -20.41
CA ASN A 34 16.44 -5.43 -20.99
C ASN A 34 17.30 -6.13 -19.93
N GLU A 35 17.91 -7.26 -20.27
CA GLU A 35 18.77 -8.00 -19.33
C GLU A 35 19.99 -7.20 -18.87
N GLU A 36 20.55 -6.34 -19.71
CA GLU A 36 21.72 -5.51 -19.37
C GLU A 36 21.38 -4.49 -18.27
N ILE A 37 20.24 -3.82 -18.38
CA ILE A 37 19.75 -2.89 -17.36
C ILE A 37 19.49 -3.62 -16.03
N ILE A 38 18.91 -4.82 -16.06
CA ILE A 38 18.67 -5.62 -14.86
C ILE A 38 19.98 -6.02 -14.18
N VAL A 39 20.95 -6.50 -14.97
CA VAL A 39 22.28 -6.83 -14.45
C VAL A 39 22.98 -5.59 -13.88
N TRP A 40 22.88 -4.46 -14.56
CA TRP A 40 23.45 -3.19 -14.09
C TRP A 40 22.83 -2.73 -12.76
N ILE A 41 21.51 -2.76 -12.64
CA ILE A 41 20.81 -2.45 -11.37
C ILE A 41 21.32 -3.38 -10.25
N SER A 42 21.30 -4.69 -10.50
CA SER A 42 21.61 -5.72 -9.52
C SER A 42 23.09 -5.68 -9.09
N ARG A 43 24.02 -5.65 -10.05
CA ARG A 43 25.47 -5.80 -9.77
C ARG A 43 26.15 -4.48 -9.49
N GLU A 44 25.88 -3.43 -10.28
CA GLU A 44 26.62 -2.18 -10.21
C GLU A 44 25.99 -1.20 -9.21
N LYS A 45 24.67 -1.16 -9.11
CA LYS A 45 23.99 -0.22 -8.22
C LYS A 45 23.71 -0.80 -6.83
N LYS A 46 23.33 -2.08 -6.76
CA LYS A 46 22.93 -2.73 -5.51
C LYS A 46 23.95 -3.73 -4.98
N ASN A 47 25.02 -4.03 -5.73
CA ASN A 47 26.04 -5.02 -5.36
C ASN A 47 25.44 -6.36 -4.88
N GLU A 48 24.40 -6.81 -5.54
CA GLU A 48 23.67 -8.02 -5.15
C GLU A 48 24.46 -9.29 -5.46
N PRO A 49 24.26 -10.38 -4.69
CA PRO A 49 24.87 -11.66 -4.97
C PRO A 49 24.31 -12.26 -6.25
N GLN A 50 25.09 -13.14 -6.90
CA GLN A 50 24.77 -13.73 -8.20
C GLN A 50 23.40 -14.42 -8.21
N TRP A 51 23.02 -15.13 -7.14
CA TRP A 51 21.74 -15.83 -7.07
C TRP A 51 20.54 -14.88 -7.21
N LEU A 52 20.64 -13.64 -6.70
CA LEU A 52 19.57 -12.66 -6.82
C LEU A 52 19.53 -12.07 -8.22
N THR A 53 20.67 -11.82 -8.86
CA THR A 53 20.73 -11.42 -10.27
C THR A 53 20.05 -12.47 -11.17
N GLU A 54 20.36 -13.76 -10.95
CA GLU A 54 19.76 -14.87 -11.71
C GLU A 54 18.24 -14.96 -11.46
N TRP A 55 17.80 -14.73 -10.23
CA TRP A 55 16.38 -14.71 -9.87
C TRP A 55 15.64 -13.57 -10.59
N ARG A 56 16.23 -12.37 -10.69
CA ARG A 56 15.69 -11.23 -11.43
C ARG A 56 15.58 -11.52 -12.93
N LEU A 57 16.63 -12.08 -13.52
CA LEU A 57 16.63 -12.44 -14.94
C LEU A 57 15.58 -13.52 -15.27
N LYS A 58 15.38 -14.48 -14.37
CA LYS A 58 14.31 -15.47 -14.50
C LYS A 58 12.94 -14.81 -14.47
N ALA A 59 12.72 -13.85 -13.59
CA ALA A 59 11.47 -13.09 -13.50
C ALA A 59 11.23 -12.28 -14.80
N TYR A 60 12.25 -11.62 -15.30
CA TYR A 60 12.18 -10.85 -16.55
C TYR A 60 11.81 -11.70 -17.76
N ARG A 61 12.49 -12.83 -17.93
CA ARG A 61 12.19 -13.77 -19.04
C ARG A 61 10.77 -14.29 -18.97
N HIS A 62 10.28 -14.60 -17.77
CA HIS A 62 8.89 -14.98 -17.58
C HIS A 62 7.93 -13.82 -17.89
N TRP A 63 8.25 -12.59 -17.47
CA TRP A 63 7.44 -11.41 -17.77
C TRP A 63 7.29 -11.17 -19.27
N LEU A 64 8.35 -11.40 -20.06
CA LEU A 64 8.29 -11.29 -21.55
C LEU A 64 7.33 -12.30 -22.21
N GLU A 65 7.04 -13.41 -21.54
CA GLU A 65 6.08 -14.42 -22.02
C GLU A 65 4.64 -14.11 -21.60
N MET A 66 4.45 -13.15 -20.69
CA MET A 66 3.14 -12.77 -20.17
C MET A 66 2.49 -11.65 -21.01
N SER A 67 1.18 -11.57 -20.93
CA SER A 67 0.43 -10.43 -21.46
C SER A 67 -0.13 -9.61 -20.29
N GLU A 68 -0.15 -8.29 -20.46
CA GLU A 68 -0.77 -7.40 -19.52
C GLU A 68 -2.26 -7.74 -19.37
N PRO A 69 -2.78 -7.93 -18.15
CA PRO A 69 -4.16 -8.34 -17.96
C PRO A 69 -5.15 -7.24 -18.33
N THR A 70 -6.27 -7.64 -18.93
CA THR A 70 -7.34 -6.74 -19.39
C THR A 70 -8.67 -6.95 -18.65
N TRP A 71 -8.70 -7.83 -17.65
CA TRP A 71 -9.91 -8.18 -16.91
C TRP A 71 -10.32 -7.19 -15.79
N PRO A 72 -9.43 -6.32 -15.22
CA PRO A 72 -9.85 -5.34 -14.23
C PRO A 72 -10.80 -4.30 -14.84
N ASN A 73 -11.69 -3.78 -14.02
CA ASN A 73 -12.62 -2.73 -14.43
C ASN A 73 -11.98 -1.33 -14.34
N VAL A 74 -10.78 -1.22 -14.89
CA VAL A 74 -10.03 0.03 -15.04
C VAL A 74 -9.54 0.14 -16.48
N HIS A 75 -9.55 1.36 -17.01
CA HIS A 75 -9.14 1.64 -18.39
C HIS A 75 -8.10 2.74 -18.38
N TYR A 76 -6.97 2.49 -19.02
CA TYR A 76 -5.86 3.42 -19.15
C TYR A 76 -5.17 3.21 -20.51
N PRO A 77 -4.47 4.22 -21.04
CA PRO A 77 -3.66 4.07 -22.24
C PRO A 77 -2.58 2.98 -22.05
N PRO A 78 -2.19 2.26 -23.11
CA PRO A 78 -1.09 1.30 -23.04
C PRO A 78 0.17 1.94 -22.45
N ILE A 79 0.82 1.22 -21.53
CA ILE A 79 2.06 1.67 -20.90
C ILE A 79 3.22 1.35 -21.85
N ASP A 80 4.02 2.36 -22.18
CA ASP A 80 5.29 2.13 -22.89
C ASP A 80 6.41 1.80 -21.88
N TYR A 81 6.61 0.52 -21.65
CA TYR A 81 7.64 0.02 -20.73
C TYR A 81 9.07 0.33 -21.21
N GLN A 82 9.26 0.69 -22.48
CA GLN A 82 10.58 1.06 -23.00
C GLN A 82 10.87 2.57 -22.87
N ALA A 83 9.86 3.37 -22.58
CA ALA A 83 10.03 4.80 -22.28
C ALA A 83 10.35 5.07 -20.79
N LEU A 84 10.16 4.08 -19.89
CA LEU A 84 10.40 4.24 -18.45
C LEU A 84 11.86 4.02 -18.08
N SER A 85 12.35 4.79 -17.10
CA SER A 85 13.55 4.46 -16.35
C SER A 85 13.20 3.55 -15.15
N TYR A 86 14.04 2.57 -14.89
CA TYR A 86 13.82 1.56 -13.85
C TYR A 86 14.71 1.74 -12.62
N TYR A 87 15.47 2.81 -12.59
CA TYR A 87 16.30 3.18 -11.45
C TYR A 87 16.53 4.69 -11.42
N SER A 88 16.30 5.30 -10.28
CA SER A 88 16.69 6.67 -9.99
C SER A 88 17.07 6.77 -8.51
N ALA A 89 18.22 7.37 -8.21
CA ALA A 89 18.65 7.58 -6.85
C ALA A 89 19.35 8.94 -6.73
N PRO A 90 19.30 9.62 -5.57
CA PRO A 90 20.14 10.77 -5.30
C PRO A 90 21.63 10.41 -5.52
N LYS A 91 22.40 11.28 -6.18
CA LYS A 91 23.85 11.05 -6.31
C LYS A 91 24.49 11.05 -4.93
N LYS A 92 24.94 9.88 -4.48
CA LYS A 92 25.61 9.71 -3.19
C LYS A 92 27.00 10.32 -3.18
N LYS A 93 27.26 11.09 -2.13
CA LYS A 93 28.57 11.08 -1.47
C LYS A 93 28.41 10.07 -0.34
N ASP A 94 29.11 8.97 -0.33
CA ASP A 94 29.09 7.85 0.61
C ASP A 94 27.82 7.69 1.47
N GLY A 95 27.19 6.51 1.48
CA GLY A 95 25.89 6.33 2.13
C GLY A 95 25.84 6.81 3.58
N PRO A 96 24.84 7.60 4.00
CA PRO A 96 24.76 8.14 5.35
C PRO A 96 24.66 7.01 6.35
N LYS A 97 25.54 7.04 7.36
CA LYS A 97 25.53 6.11 8.50
C LYS A 97 24.68 6.64 9.65
N SER A 98 24.28 7.91 9.59
CA SER A 98 23.43 8.59 10.57
C SER A 98 22.57 9.65 9.88
N LEU A 99 21.53 10.14 10.55
CA LEU A 99 20.68 11.23 10.06
C LEU A 99 21.48 12.53 9.82
N ASP A 100 22.56 12.75 10.56
CA ASP A 100 23.42 13.95 10.42
C ASP A 100 24.22 13.94 9.09
N GLU A 101 24.30 12.80 8.43
CA GLU A 101 25.00 12.62 7.15
C GLU A 101 24.04 12.63 5.94
N VAL A 102 22.73 12.70 6.18
CA VAL A 102 21.69 12.77 5.13
C VAL A 102 21.72 14.16 4.50
N ASP A 103 21.51 14.22 3.17
CA ASP A 103 21.42 15.48 2.45
C ASP A 103 20.36 16.40 3.08
N PRO A 104 20.68 17.66 3.43
CA PRO A 104 19.74 18.58 4.07
C PRO A 104 18.43 18.79 3.29
N GLU A 105 18.47 18.76 1.95
CA GLU A 105 17.27 18.89 1.11
C GLU A 105 16.34 17.66 1.22
N LEU A 106 16.93 16.48 1.41
CA LEU A 106 16.16 15.27 1.70
C LEU A 106 15.53 15.32 3.09
N LEU A 107 16.27 15.78 4.10
CA LEU A 107 15.73 15.96 5.46
C LEU A 107 14.56 16.96 5.46
N GLU A 108 14.72 18.12 4.80
CA GLU A 108 13.66 19.10 4.64
C GLU A 108 12.43 18.50 3.93
N THR A 109 12.67 17.63 2.94
CA THR A 109 11.60 16.90 2.24
C THR A 109 10.77 16.07 3.20
N TYR A 110 11.41 15.30 4.06
CA TYR A 110 10.72 14.46 5.02
C TYR A 110 10.05 15.25 6.14
N GLU A 111 10.66 16.37 6.58
CA GLU A 111 10.02 17.30 7.51
C GLU A 111 8.73 17.90 6.93
N LYS A 112 8.76 18.34 5.67
CA LYS A 112 7.55 18.82 4.95
C LYS A 112 6.48 17.75 4.82
N LEU A 113 6.86 16.47 4.72
CA LEU A 113 5.93 15.35 4.72
C LEU A 113 5.37 15.04 6.11
N GLY A 114 5.94 15.65 7.17
CA GLY A 114 5.56 15.36 8.56
C GLY A 114 6.08 14.00 9.05
N ILE A 115 7.16 13.48 8.45
CA ILE A 115 7.77 12.21 8.80
C ILE A 115 8.81 12.45 9.89
N PRO A 116 8.66 11.85 11.08
CA PRO A 116 9.61 12.03 12.18
C PRO A 116 10.88 11.23 11.94
N LEU A 117 11.87 11.83 11.28
CA LEU A 117 13.19 11.21 11.08
C LEU A 117 14.13 11.38 12.27
N ALA A 118 13.90 12.39 13.14
CA ALA A 118 14.73 12.64 14.28
C ALA A 118 14.27 11.81 15.49
N GLU A 119 15.22 11.13 16.15
CA GLU A 119 14.95 10.42 17.43
C GLU A 119 14.40 11.35 18.53
N ARG A 120 14.45 12.67 18.36
CA ARG A 120 13.89 13.67 19.27
C ARG A 120 12.35 13.65 19.30
N GLU A 121 11.71 13.13 18.30
CA GLU A 121 10.25 12.95 18.29
C GLU A 121 9.82 11.59 18.88
N MET A 122 10.61 11.06 19.80
CA MET A 122 10.40 9.81 20.53
C MET A 122 9.02 9.65 21.19
N LEU A 123 8.23 10.73 21.25
CA LEU A 123 6.87 10.71 21.80
C LEU A 123 5.87 9.92 20.94
N ALA A 124 6.17 9.70 19.66
CA ALA A 124 5.27 8.96 18.77
C ALA A 124 5.43 7.43 18.86
N GLY A 125 6.58 6.92 19.35
CA GLY A 125 6.81 5.47 19.49
C GLY A 125 6.81 4.70 18.16
N VAL A 126 7.20 5.34 17.06
CA VAL A 126 7.24 4.77 15.70
C VAL A 126 8.67 4.71 15.18
N ALA A 127 9.11 3.55 14.67
CA ALA A 127 10.34 3.44 13.91
C ALA A 127 10.06 3.62 12.42
N VAL A 128 10.81 4.47 11.76
CA VAL A 128 10.58 4.87 10.36
C VAL A 128 11.75 4.48 9.47
N ASP A 129 11.46 3.89 8.31
CA ASP A 129 12.35 3.75 7.17
C ASP A 129 11.88 4.68 6.05
N ALA A 130 12.76 5.55 5.55
CA ALA A 130 12.42 6.54 4.55
C ALA A 130 13.05 6.16 3.20
N VAL A 131 12.22 5.95 2.19
CA VAL A 131 12.63 5.57 0.83
C VAL A 131 12.33 6.70 -0.13
N PHE A 132 13.35 7.13 -0.86
CA PHE A 132 13.28 8.18 -1.88
C PHE A 132 13.67 7.62 -3.24
N ASP A 133 12.72 7.63 -4.18
CA ASP A 133 12.85 6.94 -5.46
C ASP A 133 13.29 5.46 -5.28
N SER A 134 14.49 5.13 -5.67
CA SER A 134 15.00 3.75 -5.71
C SER A 134 15.90 3.36 -4.52
N VAL A 135 16.01 4.17 -3.47
CA VAL A 135 16.91 3.88 -2.34
C VAL A 135 16.34 4.28 -0.98
N SER A 136 16.62 3.49 0.05
CA SER A 136 16.42 3.90 1.44
C SER A 136 17.46 4.94 1.81
N VAL A 137 17.03 6.03 2.45
CA VAL A 137 17.88 7.17 2.81
C VAL A 137 18.07 7.31 4.31
N ALA A 138 17.19 6.75 5.13
CA ALA A 138 17.33 6.78 6.59
C ALA A 138 16.45 5.71 7.25
N THR A 139 16.95 5.04 8.29
CA THR A 139 16.19 4.15 9.16
C THR A 139 16.41 4.55 10.63
N THR A 140 15.31 4.81 11.35
CA THR A 140 15.35 5.23 12.76
C THR A 140 15.25 4.06 13.72
N PHE A 141 15.67 4.24 14.99
CA PHE A 141 15.54 3.25 16.08
C PHE A 141 16.20 1.87 15.82
N ARG A 142 17.03 1.74 14.83
CA ARG A 142 17.67 0.48 14.43
C ARG A 142 18.38 -0.23 15.60
N HIS A 143 19.15 0.51 16.42
CA HIS A 143 19.85 -0.06 17.58
C HIS A 143 18.91 -0.61 18.64
N LYS A 144 17.84 0.14 18.97
CA LYS A 144 16.86 -0.27 19.97
C LYS A 144 16.08 -1.53 19.56
N LEU A 145 15.78 -1.65 18.27
CA LEU A 145 15.15 -2.86 17.71
C LEU A 145 16.13 -4.04 17.70
N ALA A 146 17.39 -3.81 17.36
CA ALA A 146 18.43 -4.82 17.32
C ALA A 146 18.74 -5.40 18.71
N GLU A 147 18.59 -4.65 19.81
CA GLU A 147 18.70 -5.16 21.20
C GLU A 147 17.71 -6.28 21.50
N GLN A 148 16.58 -6.32 20.79
CA GLN A 148 15.58 -7.39 20.89
C GLN A 148 15.72 -8.43 19.78
N GLY A 149 16.78 -8.33 18.97
CA GLY A 149 17.02 -9.19 17.81
C GLY A 149 16.08 -8.92 16.63
N ILE A 150 15.32 -7.81 16.66
CA ILE A 150 14.46 -7.39 15.54
C ILE A 150 15.34 -6.82 14.43
N ILE A 151 15.14 -7.32 13.21
CA ILE A 151 15.76 -6.77 12.01
C ILE A 151 14.71 -5.87 11.35
N PHE A 152 15.04 -4.58 11.19
CA PHE A 152 14.28 -3.61 10.42
C PHE A 152 15.25 -2.73 9.65
N CYS A 153 15.31 -2.93 8.35
CA CYS A 153 16.28 -2.26 7.48
C CYS A 153 15.77 -2.23 6.04
N SER A 154 16.48 -1.53 5.17
CA SER A 154 16.20 -1.59 3.74
C SER A 154 16.39 -3.00 3.18
N PHE A 155 15.69 -3.31 2.10
CA PHE A 155 15.82 -4.61 1.44
C PHE A 155 17.25 -4.82 0.91
N SER A 156 17.87 -3.76 0.42
CA SER A 156 19.26 -3.78 -0.06
C SER A 156 20.26 -4.15 1.04
N GLU A 157 20.10 -3.60 2.24
CA GLU A 157 20.91 -3.98 3.41
C GLU A 157 20.65 -5.43 3.82
N ALA A 158 19.38 -5.86 3.86
CA ALA A 158 19.03 -7.23 4.22
C ALA A 158 19.67 -8.27 3.30
N VAL A 159 19.80 -7.97 2.00
CA VAL A 159 20.48 -8.83 1.03
C VAL A 159 21.97 -9.01 1.38
N GLN A 160 22.61 -7.99 1.93
CA GLN A 160 24.03 -8.04 2.30
C GLN A 160 24.23 -8.67 3.69
N ASP A 161 23.46 -8.21 4.68
CA ASP A 161 23.69 -8.54 6.09
C ASP A 161 22.96 -9.81 6.53
N HIS A 162 21.85 -10.17 5.86
CA HIS A 162 20.98 -11.30 6.21
C HIS A 162 20.59 -12.16 4.99
N PRO A 163 21.55 -12.53 4.11
CA PRO A 163 21.26 -13.17 2.81
C PRO A 163 20.49 -14.49 2.95
N GLU A 164 20.71 -15.25 4.03
CA GLU A 164 20.04 -16.55 4.24
C GLU A 164 18.53 -16.36 4.51
N LEU A 165 18.17 -15.36 5.33
CA LEU A 165 16.75 -15.02 5.57
C LEU A 165 16.07 -14.53 4.31
N VAL A 166 16.72 -13.63 3.58
CA VAL A 166 16.19 -13.15 2.30
C VAL A 166 15.99 -14.31 1.32
N ARG A 167 16.99 -15.18 1.17
CA ARG A 167 16.93 -16.30 0.25
C ARG A 167 15.83 -17.32 0.62
N GLN A 168 15.59 -17.49 1.93
CA GLN A 168 14.55 -18.40 2.44
C GLN A 168 13.14 -17.89 2.14
N TYR A 169 12.90 -16.58 2.25
CA TYR A 169 11.54 -16.03 2.23
C TYR A 169 11.18 -15.24 0.98
N LEU A 170 12.14 -14.64 0.27
CA LEU A 170 11.89 -13.88 -0.97
C LEU A 170 11.21 -14.74 -2.03
N GLY A 171 10.07 -14.26 -2.54
CA GLY A 171 9.31 -14.97 -3.55
C GLY A 171 8.57 -16.21 -3.04
N SER A 172 8.58 -16.44 -1.72
CA SER A 172 7.94 -17.61 -1.13
C SER A 172 6.42 -17.45 -0.96
N VAL A 173 5.93 -16.22 -1.03
CA VAL A 173 4.49 -15.88 -0.97
C VAL A 173 4.04 -15.22 -2.27
N VAL A 174 4.87 -14.38 -2.87
CA VAL A 174 4.68 -13.81 -4.20
C VAL A 174 5.77 -14.34 -5.13
N PRO A 175 5.59 -15.50 -5.76
CA PRO A 175 6.56 -16.04 -6.71
C PRO A 175 6.68 -15.13 -7.93
N THR A 176 7.78 -15.23 -8.66
CA THR A 176 8.03 -14.48 -9.91
C THR A 176 6.97 -14.71 -10.98
N THR A 177 6.09 -15.68 -10.78
CA THR A 177 5.01 -16.09 -11.69
C THR A 177 3.60 -15.72 -11.20
N ASP A 178 3.48 -14.94 -10.10
CA ASP A 178 2.16 -14.62 -9.50
C ASP A 178 1.25 -13.86 -10.47
N ASN A 179 1.74 -12.77 -11.03
CA ASN A 179 1.04 -11.97 -12.04
C ASN A 179 2.02 -11.06 -12.79
N TYR A 180 1.53 -10.40 -13.84
CA TYR A 180 2.29 -9.54 -14.74
C TYR A 180 3.14 -8.49 -14.01
N PHE A 181 2.52 -7.70 -13.12
CA PHE A 181 3.22 -6.63 -12.38
C PHE A 181 4.12 -7.16 -11.26
N ALA A 182 3.80 -8.29 -10.67
CA ALA A 182 4.69 -8.95 -9.71
C ALA A 182 5.92 -9.55 -10.38
N ALA A 183 5.80 -10.07 -11.61
CA ALA A 183 6.92 -10.53 -12.42
C ALA A 183 7.83 -9.36 -12.81
N LEU A 184 7.25 -8.24 -13.26
CA LEU A 184 7.98 -7.01 -13.55
C LEU A 184 8.69 -6.49 -12.31
N ASN A 185 7.99 -6.34 -11.18
CA ASN A 185 8.61 -5.93 -9.91
C ASN A 185 9.77 -6.85 -9.55
N SER A 186 9.59 -8.15 -9.65
CA SER A 186 10.64 -9.13 -9.32
C SER A 186 11.91 -8.94 -10.16
N ALA A 187 11.77 -8.51 -11.41
CA ALA A 187 12.92 -8.21 -12.28
C ALA A 187 13.66 -6.92 -11.88
N VAL A 188 12.92 -5.88 -11.46
CA VAL A 188 13.47 -4.51 -11.40
C VAL A 188 13.34 -3.82 -10.03
N PHE A 189 12.78 -4.45 -8.99
CA PHE A 189 12.66 -3.78 -7.70
C PHE A 189 14.00 -3.26 -7.21
N THR A 190 13.99 -2.06 -6.64
CA THR A 190 15.24 -1.37 -6.29
C THR A 190 15.48 -1.33 -4.81
N ASP A 191 14.44 -1.07 -4.02
CA ASP A 191 14.52 -1.16 -2.57
C ASP A 191 13.12 -1.45 -1.98
N GLY A 192 12.98 -1.32 -0.70
CA GLY A 192 11.79 -1.56 0.10
C GLY A 192 12.22 -1.94 1.51
N SER A 193 11.32 -2.49 2.30
CA SER A 193 11.62 -2.83 3.68
C SER A 193 11.76 -4.33 3.90
N PHE A 194 12.75 -4.68 4.69
CA PHE A 194 12.90 -6.02 5.26
C PHE A 194 12.68 -5.96 6.77
N CYS A 195 11.77 -6.81 7.26
CA CYS A 195 11.49 -6.93 8.68
C CYS A 195 11.45 -8.40 9.11
N TYR A 196 12.22 -8.74 10.14
CA TYR A 196 12.17 -10.03 10.79
C TYR A 196 11.98 -9.84 12.29
N ILE A 197 10.91 -10.43 12.83
CA ILE A 197 10.63 -10.42 14.27
C ILE A 197 10.95 -11.82 14.82
N PRO A 198 11.92 -11.92 15.75
CA PRO A 198 12.34 -13.20 16.28
C PRO A 198 11.23 -13.90 17.11
N LYS A 199 11.41 -15.21 17.29
CA LYS A 199 10.52 -16.05 18.06
C LYS A 199 10.20 -15.45 19.44
N GLY A 200 8.91 -15.35 19.76
CA GLY A 200 8.40 -14.88 21.05
C GLY A 200 8.52 -13.38 21.29
N VAL A 201 9.06 -12.63 20.35
CA VAL A 201 9.24 -11.18 20.50
C VAL A 201 8.00 -10.42 20.05
N ARG A 202 7.52 -9.52 20.91
CA ARG A 202 6.51 -8.54 20.55
C ARG A 202 7.21 -7.23 20.23
N CYS A 203 7.09 -6.76 18.98
CA CYS A 203 7.72 -5.49 18.57
C CYS A 203 7.25 -4.35 19.48
N PRO A 204 8.16 -3.60 20.14
CA PRO A 204 7.80 -2.64 21.18
C PRO A 204 7.22 -1.34 20.62
N MET A 205 7.26 -1.13 19.32
CA MET A 205 6.81 0.08 18.64
C MET A 205 6.20 -0.23 17.27
N GLU A 206 5.44 0.69 16.72
CA GLU A 206 5.01 0.64 15.32
C GLU A 206 6.23 0.78 14.41
N LEU A 207 6.28 -0.03 13.36
CA LEU A 207 7.25 0.15 12.28
C LEU A 207 6.56 0.85 11.11
N SER A 208 7.27 1.77 10.46
CA SER A 208 6.71 2.50 9.34
C SER A 208 7.71 2.67 8.21
N THR A 209 7.23 2.60 6.97
CA THR A 209 8.02 2.98 5.80
C THR A 209 7.26 4.01 4.99
N TYR A 210 7.97 5.06 4.62
CA TYR A 210 7.46 6.10 3.75
C TYR A 210 8.17 6.07 2.41
N PHE A 211 7.39 5.96 1.33
CA PHE A 211 7.85 5.99 -0.04
C PHE A 211 7.53 7.33 -0.67
N ARG A 212 8.55 8.00 -1.22
CA ARG A 212 8.41 9.22 -1.99
C ARG A 212 8.94 9.03 -3.39
N ILE A 213 8.06 9.06 -4.39
CA ILE A 213 8.47 9.20 -5.80
C ILE A 213 8.81 10.67 -6.02
N ASN A 214 9.94 10.95 -6.69
CA ASN A 214 10.34 12.32 -7.03
C ASN A 214 10.77 12.48 -8.48
N ALA A 215 11.50 11.50 -9.04
CA ALA A 215 12.03 11.56 -10.40
C ALA A 215 10.91 11.46 -11.47
N ALA A 216 11.03 12.25 -12.53
CA ALA A 216 10.14 12.17 -13.71
C ALA A 216 10.45 10.93 -14.56
N ASN A 217 9.45 10.41 -15.28
CA ASN A 217 9.59 9.27 -16.20
C ASN A 217 10.25 8.03 -15.59
N THR A 218 10.17 7.87 -14.27
CA THR A 218 10.73 6.74 -13.53
C THR A 218 9.59 5.93 -12.94
N GLY A 219 9.60 4.62 -13.19
CA GLY A 219 8.73 3.69 -12.49
C GLY A 219 9.24 3.47 -11.07
N GLN A 220 8.32 3.29 -10.12
CA GLN A 220 8.61 2.95 -8.74
C GLN A 220 8.29 1.48 -8.49
N PHE A 221 9.29 0.73 -8.03
CA PHE A 221 9.21 -0.72 -7.85
C PHE A 221 9.77 -1.12 -6.49
N GLU A 222 8.93 -1.05 -5.45
CA GLU A 222 9.34 -1.46 -4.10
C GLU A 222 9.00 -2.93 -3.84
N ARG A 223 9.80 -3.55 -2.95
CA ARG A 223 9.51 -4.87 -2.45
C ARG A 223 9.69 -4.94 -0.94
N THR A 224 8.59 -5.19 -0.23
CA THR A 224 8.58 -5.33 1.22
C THR A 224 8.42 -6.79 1.61
N LEU A 225 9.24 -7.27 2.53
CA LEU A 225 9.18 -8.62 3.09
C LEU A 225 9.17 -8.56 4.62
N ILE A 226 8.09 -9.04 5.22
CA ILE A 226 7.92 -9.10 6.67
C ILE A 226 7.74 -10.55 7.11
N VAL A 227 8.59 -10.99 8.02
CA VAL A 227 8.53 -12.33 8.61
C VAL A 227 8.34 -12.20 10.13
N ALA A 228 7.22 -12.70 10.62
CA ALA A 228 6.94 -12.85 12.04
C ALA A 228 7.15 -14.30 12.44
N ASP A 229 8.21 -14.56 13.22
CA ASP A 229 8.55 -15.90 13.70
C ASP A 229 7.59 -16.35 14.81
N GLU A 230 7.70 -17.58 15.26
CA GLU A 230 6.79 -18.23 16.19
C GLU A 230 6.49 -17.37 17.43
N GLY A 231 5.21 -17.10 17.71
CA GLY A 231 4.74 -16.33 18.87
C GLY A 231 5.06 -14.84 18.83
N SER A 232 5.52 -14.32 17.70
CA SER A 232 5.89 -12.90 17.57
C SER A 232 4.73 -12.03 17.14
N TYR A 233 4.91 -10.71 17.30
CA TYR A 233 3.93 -9.69 16.89
C TYR A 233 4.62 -8.48 16.28
N VAL A 234 4.06 -7.98 15.20
CA VAL A 234 4.45 -6.70 14.59
C VAL A 234 3.24 -5.94 14.06
N SER A 235 3.26 -4.62 14.25
CA SER A 235 2.41 -3.67 13.55
C SER A 235 3.28 -2.82 12.63
N TYR A 236 2.88 -2.75 11.36
CA TYR A 236 3.65 -2.09 10.31
C TYR A 236 2.74 -1.19 9.49
N LEU A 237 3.24 0.00 9.18
CA LEU A 237 2.56 0.98 8.36
C LEU A 237 3.35 1.34 7.12
N GLU A 238 2.66 1.46 5.99
CA GLU A 238 3.18 1.97 4.73
C GLU A 238 2.48 3.27 4.37
N GLY A 239 3.27 4.33 4.18
CA GLY A 239 2.82 5.61 3.65
C GLY A 239 3.45 5.88 2.30
N CYS A 240 2.68 6.43 1.34
CA CYS A 240 3.17 6.71 -0.01
C CYS A 240 2.69 8.06 -0.51
N THR A 241 3.59 8.82 -1.16
CA THR A 241 3.28 10.11 -1.79
C THR A 241 4.06 10.31 -3.10
N ALA A 242 3.54 11.15 -3.99
CA ALA A 242 4.20 11.55 -5.24
C ALA A 242 3.95 13.03 -5.56
N PRO A 243 4.83 13.72 -6.32
CA PRO A 243 4.59 15.07 -6.78
C PRO A 243 3.51 15.13 -7.86
N MET A 244 2.96 16.32 -8.09
CA MET A 244 2.09 16.61 -9.24
C MET A 244 2.90 16.59 -10.53
N ARG A 245 2.46 15.81 -11.51
CA ARG A 245 3.05 15.78 -12.86
C ARG A 245 1.98 15.58 -13.93
N ASP A 246 2.18 16.18 -15.08
CA ASP A 246 1.32 16.03 -16.25
C ASP A 246 1.42 14.64 -16.93
N GLU A 247 2.41 13.87 -16.54
CA GLU A 247 2.68 12.51 -17.04
C GLU A 247 2.15 11.47 -16.06
N ASN A 248 1.75 10.32 -16.60
CA ASN A 248 1.42 9.18 -15.76
C ASN A 248 2.69 8.47 -15.30
N GLN A 249 2.74 8.11 -14.02
CA GLN A 249 3.87 7.37 -13.45
C GLN A 249 3.40 6.00 -12.96
N LEU A 250 4.19 4.97 -13.29
CA LEU A 250 3.92 3.59 -12.88
C LEU A 250 4.50 3.33 -11.48
N HIS A 251 3.63 2.91 -10.57
CA HIS A 251 3.99 2.33 -9.29
C HIS A 251 3.57 0.87 -9.26
N ALA A 252 4.52 -0.05 -9.20
CA ALA A 252 4.25 -1.49 -9.14
C ALA A 252 5.03 -2.12 -7.98
N ALA A 253 4.40 -2.18 -6.81
CA ALA A 253 5.00 -2.70 -5.59
C ALA A 253 4.59 -4.14 -5.29
N VAL A 254 5.43 -4.84 -4.51
CA VAL A 254 5.15 -6.17 -3.99
C VAL A 254 5.36 -6.21 -2.48
N VAL A 255 4.41 -6.80 -1.76
CA VAL A 255 4.51 -7.04 -0.32
C VAL A 255 4.27 -8.52 -0.02
N GLU A 256 5.21 -9.11 0.70
CA GLU A 256 5.14 -10.49 1.19
C GLU A 256 5.13 -10.51 2.71
N LEU A 257 4.11 -11.14 3.31
CA LEU A 257 4.02 -11.35 4.74
C LEU A 257 4.04 -12.85 5.06
N VAL A 258 4.84 -13.23 6.03
CA VAL A 258 4.91 -14.62 6.53
C VAL A 258 4.69 -14.61 8.03
N ALA A 259 3.62 -15.26 8.50
CA ALA A 259 3.32 -15.47 9.91
C ALA A 259 3.45 -16.95 10.25
N LEU A 260 4.38 -17.29 11.18
CA LEU A 260 4.60 -18.63 11.68
C LEU A 260 3.67 -18.95 12.88
N ASP A 261 3.89 -20.03 13.59
CA ASP A 261 3.01 -20.51 14.68
C ASP A 261 2.74 -19.40 15.72
N ASN A 262 1.48 -19.13 16.01
CA ASN A 262 1.02 -18.10 16.96
C ASN A 262 1.51 -16.67 16.66
N ALA A 263 2.09 -16.43 15.47
CA ALA A 263 2.58 -15.11 15.08
C ALA A 263 1.44 -14.23 14.57
N GLN A 264 1.60 -12.92 14.71
CA GLN A 264 0.62 -11.95 14.26
C GLN A 264 1.29 -10.78 13.52
N ILE A 265 0.78 -10.44 12.36
CA ILE A 265 1.18 -9.27 11.58
C ILE A 265 -0.04 -8.39 11.36
N LYS A 266 0.05 -7.14 11.77
CA LYS A 266 -0.88 -6.07 11.39
C LYS A 266 -0.18 -5.18 10.37
N TYR A 267 -0.72 -5.09 9.15
CA TYR A 267 -0.16 -4.28 8.08
C TYR A 267 -1.16 -3.22 7.65
N SER A 268 -0.79 -1.98 7.86
CA SER A 268 -1.62 -0.83 7.50
C SER A 268 -1.01 -0.05 6.34
N THR A 269 -1.85 0.47 5.45
CA THR A 269 -1.43 1.34 4.35
C THR A 269 -2.30 2.58 4.34
N VAL A 270 -1.67 3.75 4.28
CA VAL A 270 -2.33 5.01 3.96
C VAL A 270 -1.65 5.58 2.74
N GLN A 271 -2.35 5.56 1.60
CA GLN A 271 -1.81 6.03 0.32
C GLN A 271 -2.48 7.34 -0.08
N ASN A 272 -1.65 8.30 -0.41
CA ASN A 272 -2.05 9.61 -0.90
C ASN A 272 -1.23 9.98 -2.13
N TRP A 273 -1.59 9.36 -3.25
CA TRP A 273 -0.95 9.61 -4.53
C TRP A 273 -1.56 10.82 -5.24
N TYR A 274 -0.81 11.39 -6.17
CA TYR A 274 -1.37 12.39 -7.08
C TYR A 274 -2.37 11.75 -8.06
N PRO A 275 -3.62 12.22 -8.09
CA PRO A 275 -4.69 11.60 -8.88
C PRO A 275 -4.70 11.97 -10.38
N GLY A 276 -3.86 12.90 -10.80
CA GLY A 276 -4.03 13.64 -12.05
C GLY A 276 -4.86 14.92 -11.85
N ASP A 277 -4.98 15.70 -12.90
CA ASP A 277 -5.80 16.92 -12.90
C ASP A 277 -7.32 16.61 -12.99
N LYS A 278 -8.15 17.64 -12.99
CA LYS A 278 -9.62 17.49 -13.05
C LYS A 278 -10.11 16.87 -14.38
N GLU A 279 -9.31 16.96 -15.41
CA GLU A 279 -9.55 16.39 -16.74
C GLU A 279 -9.10 14.92 -16.80
N GLY A 280 -8.31 14.45 -15.84
CA GLY A 280 -7.74 13.10 -15.75
C GLY A 280 -6.39 12.95 -16.43
N LYS A 281 -5.66 14.06 -16.64
CA LYS A 281 -4.30 14.03 -17.19
C LYS A 281 -3.28 13.86 -16.08
N GLY A 282 -2.26 13.01 -16.29
CA GLY A 282 -1.23 12.71 -15.30
C GLY A 282 -1.71 11.75 -14.22
N GLY A 283 -0.99 11.73 -13.11
CA GLY A 283 -1.30 10.93 -11.92
C GLY A 283 -0.67 9.53 -11.93
N ILE A 284 -0.80 8.85 -10.81
CA ILE A 284 -0.12 7.59 -10.55
C ILE A 284 -0.98 6.40 -11.00
N TYR A 285 -0.36 5.45 -11.70
CA TYR A 285 -0.88 4.10 -11.93
C TYR A 285 -0.35 3.20 -10.81
N ASN A 286 -1.21 2.89 -9.86
CA ASN A 286 -0.87 2.19 -8.62
C ASN A 286 -1.26 0.72 -8.69
N PHE A 287 -0.33 -0.13 -9.15
CA PHE A 287 -0.53 -1.57 -9.35
C PHE A 287 0.26 -2.36 -8.31
N VAL A 288 -0.41 -2.82 -7.25
CA VAL A 288 0.25 -3.40 -6.09
C VAL A 288 -0.19 -4.84 -5.83
N THR A 289 0.78 -5.72 -5.65
CA THR A 289 0.58 -7.11 -5.27
C THR A 289 0.97 -7.32 -3.81
N LYS A 290 -0.01 -7.60 -2.95
CA LYS A 290 0.20 -7.90 -1.53
C LYS A 290 -0.29 -9.31 -1.22
N ARG A 291 0.57 -10.15 -0.62
CA ARG A 291 0.22 -11.52 -0.22
C ARG A 291 0.69 -11.79 1.20
N GLY A 292 -0.20 -12.35 2.01
CA GLY A 292 0.11 -12.81 3.36
C GLY A 292 -0.10 -14.32 3.49
N ALA A 293 0.91 -15.02 3.98
CA ALA A 293 0.82 -16.45 4.28
C ALA A 293 0.78 -16.69 5.79
N CYS A 294 -0.38 -17.07 6.29
CA CYS A 294 -0.57 -17.59 7.64
C CYS A 294 -0.12 -19.05 7.66
N ARG A 295 1.20 -19.27 7.70
CA ARG A 295 1.79 -20.63 7.63
C ARG A 295 1.62 -21.42 8.90
N GLY A 296 1.67 -20.73 10.04
CA GLY A 296 1.64 -21.35 11.35
C GLY A 296 0.24 -21.56 11.90
N VAL A 297 0.13 -22.49 12.84
CA VAL A 297 -1.07 -22.71 13.65
C VAL A 297 -1.38 -21.46 14.47
N ASN A 298 -2.65 -21.07 14.56
CA ASN A 298 -3.13 -19.85 15.25
C ASN A 298 -2.50 -18.53 14.74
N SER A 299 -1.84 -18.53 13.59
CA SER A 299 -1.26 -17.31 13.04
C SER A 299 -2.33 -16.33 12.54
N LYS A 300 -2.00 -15.04 12.52
CA LYS A 300 -2.92 -14.00 12.11
C LYS A 300 -2.25 -12.96 11.23
N ILE A 301 -2.90 -12.60 10.11
CA ILE A 301 -2.53 -11.45 9.29
C ILE A 301 -3.76 -10.56 9.14
N SER A 302 -3.60 -9.27 9.46
CA SER A 302 -4.62 -8.24 9.30
C SER A 302 -4.11 -7.16 8.35
N TRP A 303 -4.84 -6.93 7.27
CA TRP A 303 -4.61 -5.84 6.33
C TRP A 303 -5.58 -4.71 6.63
N THR A 304 -5.08 -3.50 6.81
CA THR A 304 -5.90 -2.29 6.85
C THR A 304 -5.40 -1.32 5.80
N GLN A 305 -6.25 -0.85 4.91
CA GLN A 305 -5.82 0.08 3.86
C GLN A 305 -6.80 1.23 3.63
N VAL A 306 -6.23 2.40 3.44
CA VAL A 306 -6.92 3.61 2.98
C VAL A 306 -6.26 4.03 1.67
N GLU A 307 -7.01 3.90 0.58
CA GLU A 307 -6.57 4.21 -0.77
C GLU A 307 -7.22 5.51 -1.21
N THR A 308 -6.41 6.54 -1.35
CA THR A 308 -6.83 7.84 -1.90
C THR A 308 -5.85 8.28 -2.98
N GLY A 309 -6.29 9.17 -3.84
CA GLY A 309 -5.47 9.60 -4.96
C GLY A 309 -5.37 8.50 -6.02
N SER A 310 -4.25 8.48 -6.74
CA SER A 310 -4.00 7.66 -7.94
C SER A 310 -4.99 7.90 -9.08
N ALA A 311 -4.50 8.02 -10.30
CA ALA A 311 -5.36 8.03 -11.48
C ALA A 311 -6.03 6.65 -11.66
N ILE A 312 -5.23 5.60 -11.49
CA ILE A 312 -5.67 4.20 -11.56
C ILE A 312 -5.17 3.45 -10.33
N THR A 313 -6.07 2.77 -9.62
CA THR A 313 -5.72 1.85 -8.53
C THR A 313 -6.11 0.44 -8.88
N TRP A 314 -5.14 -0.47 -8.79
CA TRP A 314 -5.35 -1.91 -9.01
C TRP A 314 -4.61 -2.71 -7.94
N LYS A 315 -5.37 -3.21 -6.93
CA LYS A 315 -4.74 -3.74 -5.72
C LYS A 315 -5.61 -4.78 -5.02
N TYR A 316 -5.06 -5.99 -4.85
CA TYR A 316 -5.76 -7.10 -4.18
C TYR A 316 -4.85 -7.79 -3.16
N PRO A 317 -4.79 -7.32 -1.91
CA PRO A 317 -4.16 -8.06 -0.83
C PRO A 317 -4.78 -9.45 -0.66
N SER A 318 -4.00 -10.43 -0.21
CA SER A 318 -4.54 -11.75 0.08
C SER A 318 -4.04 -12.31 1.40
N CYS A 319 -4.84 -13.19 2.03
CA CYS A 319 -4.43 -14.07 3.10
C CYS A 319 -4.55 -15.53 2.66
N ILE A 320 -3.45 -16.27 2.75
CA ILE A 320 -3.40 -17.71 2.53
C ILE A 320 -3.36 -18.37 3.90
N LEU A 321 -4.50 -18.93 4.34
CA LEU A 321 -4.71 -19.48 5.67
C LEU A 321 -4.31 -20.96 5.70
N GLN A 322 -3.00 -21.22 5.82
CA GLN A 322 -2.41 -22.55 5.74
C GLN A 322 -2.44 -23.30 7.08
N GLY A 323 -2.08 -22.61 8.16
CA GLY A 323 -2.09 -23.18 9.50
C GLY A 323 -3.51 -23.36 10.04
N ASP A 324 -3.73 -24.39 10.84
CA ASP A 324 -4.99 -24.60 11.54
C ASP A 324 -5.28 -23.42 12.49
N ASN A 325 -6.55 -23.06 12.63
CA ASN A 325 -7.04 -21.90 13.41
C ASN A 325 -6.47 -20.55 12.96
N SER A 326 -5.84 -20.45 11.79
CA SER A 326 -5.29 -19.17 11.33
C SER A 326 -6.40 -18.18 10.96
N VAL A 327 -6.09 -16.89 11.06
CA VAL A 327 -7.04 -15.79 10.88
C VAL A 327 -6.51 -14.79 9.85
N GLY A 328 -7.36 -14.45 8.88
CA GLY A 328 -7.11 -13.40 7.90
C GLY A 328 -8.13 -12.28 8.01
N GLU A 329 -7.68 -11.03 8.06
CA GLU A 329 -8.57 -9.88 8.12
C GLU A 329 -8.22 -8.88 7.01
N PHE A 330 -9.24 -8.24 6.48
CA PHE A 330 -9.09 -7.18 5.49
C PHE A 330 -10.11 -6.06 5.77
N TYR A 331 -9.58 -4.89 6.07
CA TYR A 331 -10.34 -3.67 6.27
C TYR A 331 -9.88 -2.64 5.26
N SER A 332 -10.79 -2.10 4.46
CA SER A 332 -10.41 -1.14 3.41
C SER A 332 -11.39 0.01 3.24
N VAL A 333 -10.84 1.17 2.94
CA VAL A 333 -11.54 2.31 2.35
C VAL A 333 -10.86 2.63 1.03
N ALA A 334 -11.64 2.68 -0.06
CA ALA A 334 -11.18 3.14 -1.35
C ALA A 334 -12.01 4.34 -1.79
N ILE A 335 -11.35 5.48 -2.05
CA ILE A 335 -11.99 6.74 -2.41
C ILE A 335 -11.56 7.12 -3.81
N THR A 336 -12.54 7.37 -4.66
CA THR A 336 -12.32 7.84 -6.02
C THR A 336 -13.14 9.11 -6.30
N ASN A 337 -12.54 10.07 -7.00
CA ASN A 337 -13.20 11.31 -7.42
C ASN A 337 -12.78 11.67 -8.85
N ASN A 338 -13.44 12.65 -9.46
CA ASN A 338 -13.15 13.12 -10.81
C ASN A 338 -13.08 11.99 -11.85
N ALA A 339 -11.94 11.77 -12.48
CA ALA A 339 -11.72 10.75 -13.52
C ALA A 339 -11.03 9.47 -12.99
N GLN A 340 -10.85 9.33 -11.69
CA GLN A 340 -10.14 8.20 -11.08
C GLN A 340 -10.90 6.88 -11.27
N LEU A 341 -10.13 5.81 -11.46
CA LEU A 341 -10.65 4.44 -11.54
C LEU A 341 -9.95 3.55 -10.51
N ALA A 342 -10.72 2.81 -9.74
CA ALA A 342 -10.18 1.84 -8.80
C ALA A 342 -10.83 0.46 -9.00
N ASP A 343 -10.00 -0.57 -9.07
CA ASP A 343 -10.44 -1.98 -8.95
C ASP A 343 -9.63 -2.60 -7.82
N THR A 344 -10.23 -2.65 -6.64
CA THR A 344 -9.60 -3.10 -5.40
C THR A 344 -10.32 -4.31 -4.84
N GLY A 345 -9.77 -4.89 -3.79
CA GLY A 345 -10.43 -6.00 -3.11
C GLY A 345 -9.44 -6.92 -2.41
N THR A 346 -9.85 -8.17 -2.20
CA THR A 346 -9.01 -9.11 -1.46
C THR A 346 -9.27 -10.55 -1.85
N LYS A 347 -8.35 -11.43 -1.45
CA LYS A 347 -8.48 -12.89 -1.59
C LYS A 347 -8.23 -13.56 -0.25
N MET A 348 -9.20 -14.35 0.22
CA MET A 348 -9.09 -15.19 1.41
C MET A 348 -9.10 -16.65 1.01
N ILE A 349 -7.99 -17.35 1.18
CA ILE A 349 -7.80 -18.73 0.76
C ILE A 349 -7.66 -19.62 2.00
N HIS A 350 -8.68 -20.40 2.31
CA HIS A 350 -8.73 -21.30 3.44
C HIS A 350 -8.18 -22.68 3.06
N ILE A 351 -7.11 -23.09 3.72
CA ILE A 351 -6.40 -24.38 3.52
C ILE A 351 -6.44 -25.20 4.80
N GLY A 352 -6.04 -24.61 5.94
CA GLY A 352 -6.06 -25.24 7.26
C GLY A 352 -7.48 -25.37 7.81
N LYS A 353 -7.61 -26.13 8.90
CA LYS A 353 -8.89 -26.36 9.61
C LYS A 353 -9.20 -25.20 10.55
N ASN A 354 -10.50 -24.98 10.82
CA ASN A 354 -11.03 -23.95 11.72
C ASN A 354 -10.54 -22.53 11.39
N THR A 355 -10.15 -22.29 10.16
CA THR A 355 -9.65 -20.97 9.71
C THR A 355 -10.77 -19.95 9.64
N ARG A 356 -10.44 -18.68 9.89
CA ARG A 356 -11.42 -17.59 9.87
C ARG A 356 -10.93 -16.44 9.01
N SER A 357 -11.87 -15.80 8.30
CA SER A 357 -11.57 -14.56 7.60
C SER A 357 -12.69 -13.54 7.75
N THR A 358 -12.30 -12.27 7.82
CA THR A 358 -13.20 -11.11 7.86
C THR A 358 -12.83 -10.14 6.78
N ILE A 359 -13.80 -9.65 6.04
CA ILE A 359 -13.64 -8.65 4.99
C ILE A 359 -14.62 -7.53 5.24
N ILE A 360 -14.12 -6.31 5.49
CA ILE A 360 -14.91 -5.08 5.57
C ILE A 360 -14.34 -4.10 4.55
N SER A 361 -15.08 -3.86 3.47
CA SER A 361 -14.66 -2.98 2.39
C SER A 361 -15.65 -1.85 2.19
N LYS A 362 -15.18 -0.60 2.23
CA LYS A 362 -15.97 0.60 2.01
C LYS A 362 -15.46 1.30 0.75
N GLY A 363 -16.30 1.45 -0.26
CA GLY A 363 -15.99 2.16 -1.49
C GLY A 363 -16.74 3.49 -1.56
N ILE A 364 -16.06 4.57 -1.94
CA ILE A 364 -16.68 5.88 -2.16
C ILE A 364 -16.33 6.34 -3.56
N SER A 365 -17.36 6.69 -4.33
CA SER A 365 -17.20 7.21 -5.68
C SER A 365 -17.88 8.56 -5.80
N ALA A 366 -17.14 9.54 -6.34
CA ALA A 366 -17.64 10.89 -6.58
C ALA A 366 -17.31 11.36 -8.00
N GLY A 367 -17.92 12.45 -8.45
CA GLY A 367 -17.67 13.04 -9.76
C GLY A 367 -18.02 12.12 -10.94
N ARG A 368 -17.02 11.69 -11.70
CA ARG A 368 -17.13 10.75 -12.84
C ARG A 368 -16.34 9.48 -12.61
N SER A 369 -15.93 9.24 -11.37
CA SER A 369 -15.08 8.12 -11.01
C SER A 369 -15.84 6.80 -10.93
N ASN A 370 -15.08 5.70 -10.98
CA ASN A 370 -15.60 4.37 -10.75
C ASN A 370 -14.76 3.62 -9.72
N ASN A 371 -15.44 2.97 -8.77
CA ASN A 371 -14.82 2.13 -7.78
C ASN A 371 -15.38 0.70 -7.89
N SER A 372 -14.49 -0.26 -8.04
CA SER A 372 -14.83 -1.67 -8.12
C SER A 372 -14.21 -2.43 -6.96
N TYR A 373 -15.00 -3.26 -6.31
CA TYR A 373 -14.54 -4.23 -5.33
C TYR A 373 -14.57 -5.65 -5.91
N ARG A 374 -13.46 -6.40 -5.79
CA ARG A 374 -13.39 -7.84 -6.11
C ARG A 374 -13.01 -8.64 -4.88
N GLY A 375 -13.86 -9.58 -4.50
CA GLY A 375 -13.62 -10.47 -3.36
C GLY A 375 -13.54 -11.92 -3.79
N LEU A 376 -12.42 -12.60 -3.51
CA LEU A 376 -12.33 -14.05 -3.62
C LEU A 376 -12.30 -14.67 -2.23
N VAL A 377 -13.26 -15.53 -1.95
CA VAL A 377 -13.21 -16.45 -0.80
C VAL A 377 -13.17 -17.88 -1.33
N LYS A 378 -12.02 -18.54 -1.10
CA LYS A 378 -11.80 -19.90 -1.56
C LYS A 378 -11.57 -20.83 -0.38
N VAL A 379 -12.43 -21.86 -0.26
CA VAL A 379 -12.31 -22.90 0.77
C VAL A 379 -11.91 -24.21 0.09
N LEU A 380 -10.72 -24.72 0.42
CA LEU A 380 -10.21 -25.98 -0.12
C LEU A 380 -10.89 -27.19 0.55
N PRO A 381 -10.83 -28.38 -0.08
CA PRO A 381 -11.48 -29.58 0.47
C PRO A 381 -11.06 -29.95 1.89
N GLY A 382 -9.81 -29.68 2.29
CA GLY A 382 -9.27 -29.96 3.62
C GLY A 382 -9.60 -28.92 4.69
N ALA A 383 -10.12 -27.76 4.33
CA ALA A 383 -10.40 -26.65 5.24
C ALA A 383 -11.72 -26.83 6.00
N GLU A 384 -11.74 -27.81 6.91
CA GLU A 384 -12.89 -28.09 7.76
C GLU A 384 -13.22 -26.90 8.66
N ASN A 385 -14.52 -26.61 8.86
CA ASN A 385 -15.04 -25.56 9.73
C ASN A 385 -14.52 -24.16 9.39
N ALA A 386 -14.12 -23.90 8.14
CA ALA A 386 -13.73 -22.57 7.69
C ALA A 386 -14.91 -21.60 7.82
N ARG A 387 -14.63 -20.36 8.26
CA ARG A 387 -15.64 -19.31 8.39
C ARG A 387 -15.17 -18.05 7.69
N ASN A 388 -16.07 -17.43 6.93
CA ASN A 388 -15.85 -16.10 6.36
C ASN A 388 -17.05 -15.21 6.63
N PHE A 389 -16.78 -13.96 6.95
CA PHE A 389 -17.73 -12.86 6.90
C PHE A 389 -17.19 -11.79 5.95
N SER A 390 -17.99 -11.36 4.98
CA SER A 390 -17.66 -10.33 4.01
C SER A 390 -18.75 -9.28 3.95
N GLN A 391 -18.40 -8.02 4.17
CA GLN A 391 -19.27 -6.87 3.98
C GLN A 391 -18.61 -5.87 3.04
N CYS A 392 -19.32 -5.53 1.94
CA CYS A 392 -18.83 -4.68 0.88
C CYS A 392 -19.83 -3.56 0.62
N ASP A 393 -19.60 -2.39 1.19
CA ASP A 393 -20.52 -1.26 1.06
C ASP A 393 -19.94 -0.19 0.13
N SER A 394 -20.79 0.36 -0.73
CA SER A 394 -20.45 1.42 -1.65
C SER A 394 -21.32 2.65 -1.40
N MET A 395 -20.71 3.83 -1.45
CA MET A 395 -21.39 5.11 -1.37
C MET A 395 -21.14 5.91 -2.64
N LEU A 396 -22.23 6.40 -3.23
CA LEU A 396 -22.19 7.24 -4.43
C LEU A 396 -22.48 8.69 -4.08
N MET A 397 -21.65 9.59 -4.62
CA MET A 397 -21.77 11.03 -4.49
C MET A 397 -21.85 11.67 -5.86
N GLY A 398 -23.07 12.03 -6.29
CA GLY A 398 -23.33 12.57 -7.63
C GLY A 398 -23.98 11.54 -8.58
N ASP A 399 -24.17 11.96 -9.84
CA ASP A 399 -24.98 11.23 -10.81
C ASP A 399 -24.17 10.49 -11.89
N ARG A 400 -22.86 10.74 -11.96
CA ARG A 400 -21.98 10.22 -13.02
C ARG A 400 -20.91 9.26 -12.52
N CYS A 401 -20.84 9.02 -11.20
CA CYS A 401 -19.93 8.06 -10.63
C CYS A 401 -20.55 6.65 -10.58
N GLY A 402 -19.71 5.63 -10.45
CA GLY A 402 -20.14 4.24 -10.43
C GLY A 402 -19.50 3.43 -9.30
N ALA A 403 -20.23 2.39 -8.86
CA ALA A 403 -19.70 1.39 -7.95
C ALA A 403 -20.04 -0.01 -8.47
N HIS A 404 -19.09 -0.92 -8.39
CA HIS A 404 -19.22 -2.29 -8.87
C HIS A 404 -18.71 -3.27 -7.84
N THR A 405 -19.41 -4.39 -7.67
CA THR A 405 -19.01 -5.45 -6.74
C THR A 405 -18.96 -6.79 -7.47
N PHE A 406 -17.81 -7.46 -7.41
CA PHE A 406 -17.56 -8.74 -8.06
C PHE A 406 -17.17 -9.80 -7.01
N PRO A 407 -18.15 -10.40 -6.30
CA PRO A 407 -17.87 -11.47 -5.36
C PRO A 407 -17.59 -12.77 -6.11
N TYR A 408 -16.59 -13.52 -5.66
CA TYR A 408 -16.29 -14.85 -6.13
C TYR A 408 -16.12 -15.81 -4.96
N LEU A 409 -17.04 -16.77 -4.83
CA LEU A 409 -17.06 -17.75 -3.73
C LEU A 409 -16.84 -19.15 -4.30
N GLU A 410 -15.73 -19.79 -3.89
CA GLU A 410 -15.40 -21.17 -4.27
C GLU A 410 -15.31 -22.03 -3.01
N VAL A 411 -16.39 -22.74 -2.67
CA VAL A 411 -16.47 -23.51 -1.41
C VAL A 411 -16.46 -24.98 -1.72
N LYS A 412 -15.38 -25.70 -1.34
CA LYS A 412 -15.18 -27.13 -1.60
C LYS A 412 -15.25 -28.00 -0.34
N ASN A 413 -15.62 -27.43 0.81
CA ASN A 413 -15.82 -28.17 2.06
C ASN A 413 -17.23 -27.91 2.61
N PRO A 414 -18.04 -28.94 2.90
CA PRO A 414 -19.44 -28.78 3.31
C PRO A 414 -19.59 -28.24 4.76
N THR A 415 -18.54 -28.22 5.57
CA THR A 415 -18.59 -27.69 6.93
C THR A 415 -18.32 -26.17 6.98
N ALA A 416 -17.98 -25.56 5.84
CA ALA A 416 -17.69 -24.14 5.77
C ALA A 416 -18.96 -23.28 5.96
N GLN A 417 -18.79 -22.12 6.60
CA GLN A 417 -19.83 -21.11 6.77
C GLN A 417 -19.35 -19.80 6.15
N ILE A 418 -19.99 -19.39 5.07
CA ILE A 418 -19.58 -18.21 4.30
C ILE A 418 -20.76 -17.24 4.24
N GLU A 419 -20.53 -16.03 4.70
CA GLU A 419 -21.48 -14.93 4.69
C GLU A 419 -20.96 -13.80 3.81
N HIS A 420 -21.80 -13.27 2.93
CA HIS A 420 -21.45 -12.15 2.08
C HIS A 420 -22.61 -11.17 1.99
N GLU A 421 -22.35 -9.93 2.34
CA GLU A 421 -23.27 -8.81 2.23
C GLU A 421 -22.68 -7.73 1.34
N ALA A 422 -23.50 -7.11 0.50
CA ALA A 422 -23.11 -5.98 -0.31
C ALA A 422 -24.23 -4.95 -0.35
N THR A 423 -23.89 -3.70 -0.10
CA THR A 423 -24.82 -2.57 -0.19
C THR A 423 -24.28 -1.47 -1.10
N THR A 424 -25.19 -0.77 -1.77
CA THR A 424 -24.84 0.46 -2.49
C THR A 424 -25.87 1.51 -2.12
N SER A 425 -25.37 2.66 -1.64
CA SER A 425 -26.20 3.78 -1.25
C SER A 425 -25.74 5.05 -1.95
N LYS A 426 -26.67 5.98 -2.15
CA LYS A 426 -26.38 7.38 -2.53
C LYS A 426 -26.58 8.25 -1.30
N ILE A 427 -25.74 9.27 -1.10
CA ILE A 427 -26.01 10.27 -0.07
C ILE A 427 -27.35 10.92 -0.37
N GLY A 428 -28.27 10.83 0.60
CA GLY A 428 -29.64 11.35 0.45
C GLY A 428 -29.66 12.86 0.67
N GLU A 429 -30.32 13.57 -0.23
CA GLU A 429 -30.57 15.02 -0.10
C GLU A 429 -31.29 15.33 1.24
N ASP A 430 -32.17 14.46 1.71
CA ASP A 430 -32.85 14.58 2.98
C ASP A 430 -31.90 14.57 4.18
N GLN A 431 -30.83 13.79 4.12
CA GLN A 431 -29.82 13.76 5.20
C GLN A 431 -29.01 15.06 5.25
N ILE A 432 -28.60 15.56 4.08
CA ILE A 432 -27.90 16.83 3.95
C ILE A 432 -28.81 17.97 4.41
N PHE A 433 -30.05 18.02 3.93
CA PHE A 433 -31.05 19.01 4.34
C PHE A 433 -31.28 19.01 5.85
N TYR A 434 -31.38 17.85 6.47
CA TYR A 434 -31.54 17.72 7.93
C TYR A 434 -30.36 18.33 8.70
N CYS A 435 -29.13 18.16 8.22
CA CYS A 435 -27.93 18.78 8.78
C CYS A 435 -27.93 20.31 8.58
N GLN A 436 -28.26 20.76 7.37
CA GLN A 436 -28.35 22.20 7.03
C GLN A 436 -29.39 22.93 7.87
N GLN A 437 -30.54 22.31 8.21
CA GLN A 437 -31.53 22.86 9.11
C GLN A 437 -31.01 23.09 10.54
N ARG A 438 -29.86 22.53 10.89
CA ARG A 438 -29.15 22.69 12.17
C ARG A 438 -27.95 23.61 12.08
N GLY A 439 -27.80 24.32 10.95
CA GLY A 439 -26.70 25.26 10.71
C GLY A 439 -25.35 24.58 10.38
N ILE A 440 -25.38 23.29 10.00
CA ILE A 440 -24.19 22.57 9.50
C ILE A 440 -24.10 22.87 8.00
N SER A 441 -22.92 23.24 7.52
CA SER A 441 -22.69 23.43 6.09
C SER A 441 -22.91 22.13 5.33
N GLU A 442 -23.14 22.21 4.03
CA GLU A 442 -23.29 21.01 3.18
C GLU A 442 -22.02 20.17 3.18
N GLU A 443 -20.85 20.78 3.07
CA GLU A 443 -19.55 20.13 3.11
C GLU A 443 -19.30 19.42 4.44
N ASP A 444 -19.59 20.08 5.57
CA ASP A 444 -19.48 19.46 6.88
C ASP A 444 -20.45 18.27 7.04
N ALA A 445 -21.68 18.40 6.53
CA ALA A 445 -22.67 17.34 6.57
C ALA A 445 -22.19 16.11 5.77
N VAL A 446 -21.67 16.31 4.57
CA VAL A 446 -21.06 15.25 3.76
C VAL A 446 -19.87 14.64 4.47
N GLY A 447 -18.95 15.45 5.00
CA GLY A 447 -17.80 14.99 5.77
C GLY A 447 -18.21 14.14 6.98
N MET A 448 -19.24 14.51 7.70
CA MET A 448 -19.78 13.74 8.84
C MET A 448 -20.35 12.39 8.40
N ILE A 449 -21.12 12.35 7.31
CA ILE A 449 -21.74 11.13 6.78
C ILE A 449 -20.65 10.16 6.33
N VAL A 450 -19.68 10.64 5.55
CA VAL A 450 -18.59 9.85 5.00
C VAL A 450 -17.65 9.34 6.10
N ASN A 451 -17.30 10.16 7.09
CA ASN A 451 -16.54 9.71 8.25
C ASN A 451 -17.28 8.62 9.05
N GLY A 452 -18.60 8.77 9.20
CA GLY A 452 -19.46 7.76 9.82
C GLY A 452 -19.42 6.43 9.06
N PHE A 453 -19.49 6.48 7.73
CA PHE A 453 -19.43 5.32 6.85
C PHE A 453 -18.09 4.58 6.93
N CYS A 454 -16.97 5.30 7.04
CA CYS A 454 -15.62 4.74 7.11
C CYS A 454 -15.16 4.35 8.53
N LYS A 455 -15.92 4.73 9.57
CA LYS A 455 -15.53 4.61 10.98
C LYS A 455 -15.04 3.23 11.39
N GLU A 456 -15.66 2.18 10.87
CA GLU A 456 -15.31 0.79 11.19
C GLU A 456 -13.88 0.45 10.74
N VAL A 457 -13.49 0.89 9.57
CA VAL A 457 -12.13 0.68 9.03
C VAL A 457 -11.10 1.55 9.76
N PHE A 458 -11.44 2.81 10.03
CA PHE A 458 -10.51 3.74 10.70
C PHE A 458 -10.15 3.32 12.13
N LYS A 459 -11.02 2.59 12.81
CA LYS A 459 -10.72 2.02 14.15
C LYS A 459 -9.58 0.99 14.12
N GLU A 460 -9.32 0.39 12.97
CA GLU A 460 -8.24 -0.58 12.79
C GLU A 460 -6.88 0.07 12.52
N LEU A 461 -6.84 1.37 12.24
CA LEU A 461 -5.59 2.13 12.09
C LEU A 461 -5.03 2.53 13.45
N PRO A 462 -3.69 2.67 13.60
CA PRO A 462 -3.10 3.44 14.69
C PRO A 462 -3.67 4.85 14.75
N MET A 463 -3.76 5.44 15.95
CA MET A 463 -4.52 6.68 16.16
C MET A 463 -4.02 7.85 15.29
N GLU A 464 -2.71 8.01 15.17
CA GLU A 464 -2.08 9.08 14.38
C GLU A 464 -2.49 8.98 12.90
N PHE A 465 -2.52 7.76 12.38
CA PHE A 465 -2.87 7.49 10.97
C PHE A 465 -4.38 7.50 10.73
N ALA A 466 -5.19 7.20 11.74
CA ALA A 466 -6.64 7.38 11.66
C ALA A 466 -7.00 8.86 11.47
N VAL A 467 -6.30 9.76 12.15
CA VAL A 467 -6.47 11.21 11.99
C VAL A 467 -6.03 11.68 10.61
N GLU A 468 -4.90 11.18 10.11
CA GLU A 468 -4.44 11.48 8.75
C GLU A 468 -5.43 10.99 7.70
N ALA A 469 -5.89 9.74 7.81
CA ALA A 469 -6.88 9.16 6.92
C ALA A 469 -8.19 9.96 6.90
N GLN A 470 -8.67 10.45 8.05
CA GLN A 470 -9.85 11.31 8.14
C GLN A 470 -9.66 12.65 7.43
N LYS A 471 -8.48 13.27 7.54
CA LYS A 471 -8.15 14.52 6.83
C LYS A 471 -8.08 14.31 5.32
N LEU A 472 -7.43 13.24 4.88
CA LEU A 472 -7.32 12.88 3.46
C LEU A 472 -8.68 12.63 2.83
N LEU A 473 -9.61 12.06 3.57
CA LEU A 473 -10.97 11.81 3.14
C LEU A 473 -11.71 13.12 2.83
N GLY A 474 -11.58 14.13 3.71
CA GLY A 474 -12.13 15.47 3.47
C GLY A 474 -11.59 16.08 2.18
N VAL A 475 -10.27 16.14 2.05
CA VAL A 475 -9.60 16.72 0.86
C VAL A 475 -9.93 15.98 -0.43
N SER A 476 -9.99 14.64 -0.40
CA SER A 476 -10.26 13.82 -1.61
C SER A 476 -11.67 14.02 -2.16
N LEU A 477 -12.62 14.44 -1.34
CA LEU A 477 -14.03 14.62 -1.71
C LEU A 477 -14.44 16.08 -1.87
N GLU A 478 -13.51 17.01 -1.68
CA GLU A 478 -13.75 18.43 -1.82
C GLU A 478 -14.20 18.79 -3.25
N GLY A 479 -15.21 19.64 -3.36
CA GLY A 479 -15.81 20.00 -4.64
C GLY A 479 -16.59 18.87 -5.34
N SER A 480 -16.82 17.74 -4.68
CA SER A 480 -17.62 16.63 -5.24
C SER A 480 -19.12 16.77 -5.00
N VAL A 481 -19.52 17.74 -4.18
CA VAL A 481 -20.89 18.09 -3.89
C VAL A 481 -21.25 19.31 -4.75
N GLY A 482 -21.93 19.10 -5.89
CA GLY A 482 -22.33 20.16 -6.81
C GLY A 482 -22.94 19.60 -8.08
#